data_e4ccb15e0d72e13b17331160a3e5be1b
#
_entry.id   e4ccb15e0d72e13b17331160a3e5be1b
#
_cell.length_a   1.000
_cell.length_b   1.000
_cell.length_c   1.000
_cell.angle_alpha   90.00
_cell.angle_beta   90.00
_cell.angle_gamma   90.00
#
_symmetry.space_group_name_H-M   'P 1'
#
loop_
_entity.id
_entity.type
_entity.pdbx_description
1 polymer ?
#
loop_
_entity_poly.entity_id
_entity_poly.type
_entity_poly.pdbx_seq_one_letter_code
_entity_poly.pdbx_strand_id
1 'polypeptide(L)'
;MTVVAMKESRGLLVYAPVAATKDCLNQLQPLIEKHGPIRYIILPSVAVEHKVLAGPFARKFPDAEFYVTDRQYSFPVSLPDRTLGFPSWTKPLPVSSSNQDTPLWGGEFEHEVLTVKPGIGSMYQDVAFFHKPTETLIVCDALLATTAEPPPLLTQEPEYVKALLFHARDSPTEIVQDTPEARRKGWRRIVLLFNFFIPLHSANVDLGIKPLLALDPSYEFGWGGWMPFSWTPEAEIESFDAYSAGGLPTVYTIVQIILSRGNSGEATLEWVDKVKQWPFKRVIPAHLDAPLNIGPKEFSETYDFIRKGKNEVRYCNDDVVVLQKAEEGPLNFSVYKSKLGLLQGEKCLVQKEKPK
;
A
#
# COMPACT_ATOMS: atom_id res chain seq x y z
N MET A 1 8.09 -0.89 5.82
CA MET A 1 8.40 -1.19 7.23
C MET A 1 8.81 0.08 7.95
N THR A 2 8.21 0.36 9.10
CA THR A 2 8.60 1.48 9.96
C THR A 2 9.18 0.94 11.25
N VAL A 3 10.32 1.49 11.69
CA VAL A 3 11.00 1.10 12.93
C VAL A 3 11.02 2.30 13.87
N VAL A 4 10.52 2.12 15.09
CA VAL A 4 10.41 3.18 16.08
C VAL A 4 11.24 2.81 17.31
N ALA A 5 12.16 3.68 17.71
CA ALA A 5 12.90 3.54 18.96
C ALA A 5 12.03 4.03 20.13
N MET A 6 11.76 3.12 21.06
CA MET A 6 10.94 3.39 22.24
C MET A 6 11.83 3.84 23.41
N LYS A 7 11.41 4.90 24.09
CA LYS A 7 12.16 5.46 25.21
C LYS A 7 11.87 4.72 26.52
N GLU A 8 10.59 4.43 26.80
CA GLU A 8 10.18 3.83 28.04
C GLU A 8 10.56 2.36 28.17
N SER A 9 10.31 1.57 27.11
CA SER A 9 10.58 0.13 27.09
C SER A 9 11.99 -0.24 26.66
N ARG A 10 12.82 0.73 26.27
CA ARG A 10 14.19 0.53 25.76
C ARG A 10 14.27 -0.59 24.73
N GLY A 11 13.94 -0.28 23.50
CA GLY A 11 13.95 -1.24 22.39
C GLY A 11 13.26 -0.68 21.17
N LEU A 12 13.01 -1.54 20.21
CA LEU A 12 12.42 -1.18 18.93
C LEU A 12 11.03 -1.79 18.77
N LEU A 13 10.11 -1.00 18.21
CA LEU A 13 8.86 -1.47 17.64
C LEU A 13 9.01 -1.48 16.12
N VAL A 14 8.70 -2.61 15.49
CA VAL A 14 8.67 -2.80 14.03
C VAL A 14 7.22 -2.90 13.58
N TYR A 15 6.81 -1.97 12.72
CA TYR A 15 5.49 -1.92 12.13
C TYR A 15 5.56 -2.28 10.65
N ALA A 16 4.66 -3.15 10.17
CA ALA A 16 4.60 -3.69 8.81
C ALA A 16 5.95 -4.27 8.35
N PRO A 17 6.41 -5.39 8.95
CA PRO A 17 7.70 -5.98 8.64
C PRO A 17 7.77 -6.42 7.18
N VAL A 18 8.96 -6.27 6.58
CA VAL A 18 9.29 -6.73 5.22
C VAL A 18 10.05 -8.05 5.27
N ALA A 19 10.48 -8.56 4.11
CA ALA A 19 11.35 -9.73 4.04
C ALA A 19 12.61 -9.54 4.88
N ALA A 20 12.93 -10.50 5.75
CA ALA A 20 14.15 -10.51 6.56
C ALA A 20 15.37 -10.90 5.71
N THR A 21 15.62 -10.13 4.64
CA THR A 21 16.81 -10.30 3.79
C THR A 21 18.06 -9.94 4.57
N LYS A 22 19.22 -10.36 4.05
CA LYS A 22 20.52 -9.99 4.65
C LYS A 22 20.66 -8.47 4.75
N ASP A 23 20.25 -7.73 3.73
CA ASP A 23 20.35 -6.27 3.70
C ASP A 23 19.41 -5.62 4.71
N CYS A 24 18.18 -6.10 4.82
CA CYS A 24 17.24 -5.63 5.85
C CYS A 24 17.82 -5.85 7.26
N LEU A 25 18.38 -7.03 7.53
CA LEU A 25 18.99 -7.33 8.83
C LEU A 25 20.24 -6.47 9.09
N ASN A 26 21.06 -6.23 8.09
CA ASN A 26 22.23 -5.34 8.18
C ASN A 26 21.82 -3.90 8.50
N GLN A 27 20.72 -3.41 7.95
CA GLN A 27 20.22 -2.06 8.26
C GLN A 27 19.59 -1.97 9.65
N LEU A 28 19.01 -3.06 10.16
CA LEU A 28 18.46 -3.11 11.51
C LEU A 28 19.52 -3.21 12.60
N GLN A 29 20.65 -3.85 12.33
CA GLN A 29 21.68 -4.11 13.33
C GLN A 29 22.19 -2.86 14.04
N PRO A 30 22.55 -1.75 13.37
CA PRO A 30 22.97 -0.51 14.05
C PRO A 30 21.86 0.11 14.91
N LEU A 31 20.59 -0.06 14.52
CA LEU A 31 19.46 0.42 15.31
C LEU A 31 19.29 -0.39 16.60
N ILE A 32 19.46 -1.72 16.50
CA ILE A 32 19.41 -2.63 17.66
C ILE A 32 20.56 -2.32 18.62
N GLU A 33 21.77 -2.12 18.12
CA GLU A 33 22.93 -1.78 18.95
C GLU A 33 22.74 -0.45 19.70
N LYS A 34 22.14 0.53 19.03
CA LYS A 34 21.94 1.87 19.58
C LYS A 34 20.75 1.96 20.54
N HIS A 35 19.64 1.31 20.22
CA HIS A 35 18.36 1.52 20.88
C HIS A 35 17.86 0.31 21.68
N GLY A 36 18.55 -0.83 21.59
CA GLY A 36 18.15 -2.07 22.22
C GLY A 36 17.39 -3.02 21.27
N PRO A 37 17.01 -4.21 21.76
CA PRO A 37 16.43 -5.25 20.93
C PRO A 37 15.06 -4.87 20.35
N ILE A 38 14.66 -5.57 19.30
CA ILE A 38 13.27 -5.52 18.82
C ILE A 38 12.39 -6.13 19.91
N ARG A 39 11.47 -5.36 20.46
CA ARG A 39 10.53 -5.75 21.50
C ARG A 39 9.18 -6.16 20.91
N TYR A 40 8.73 -5.41 19.91
CA TYR A 40 7.41 -5.59 19.33
C TYR A 40 7.48 -5.62 17.80
N ILE A 41 6.77 -6.54 17.23
CA ILE A 41 6.57 -6.66 15.78
C ILE A 41 5.06 -6.62 15.55
N ILE A 42 4.60 -5.69 14.71
CA ILE A 42 3.19 -5.48 14.44
C ILE A 42 2.92 -5.78 12.96
N LEU A 43 2.05 -6.76 12.69
CA LEU A 43 1.44 -6.93 11.37
C LEU A 43 0.11 -6.16 11.36
N PRO A 44 0.07 -4.98 10.71
CA PRO A 44 -1.06 -4.05 10.86
C PRO A 44 -2.17 -4.28 9.85
N SER A 45 -2.00 -5.17 8.89
CA SER A 45 -2.95 -5.36 7.78
C SER A 45 -3.19 -6.84 7.52
N VAL A 46 -4.33 -7.16 6.90
CA VAL A 46 -4.64 -8.50 6.38
C VAL A 46 -4.20 -8.67 4.92
N ALA A 47 -3.65 -7.64 4.29
CA ALA A 47 -3.18 -7.69 2.93
C ALA A 47 -2.04 -8.71 2.76
N VAL A 48 -2.09 -9.45 1.65
CA VAL A 48 -1.23 -10.64 1.44
C VAL A 48 0.25 -10.27 1.41
N GLU A 49 0.60 -9.14 0.82
CA GLU A 49 1.97 -8.62 0.67
C GLU A 49 2.65 -8.36 2.02
N HIS A 50 1.88 -7.98 3.04
CA HIS A 50 2.39 -7.78 4.39
C HIS A 50 2.47 -9.09 5.17
N LYS A 51 1.43 -9.93 5.10
CA LYS A 51 1.36 -11.12 5.95
C LYS A 51 2.33 -12.23 5.58
N VAL A 52 2.62 -12.43 4.27
CA VAL A 52 3.50 -13.52 3.83
C VAL A 52 4.92 -13.38 4.34
N LEU A 53 5.36 -12.16 4.63
CA LEU A 53 6.71 -11.85 5.09
C LEU A 53 6.82 -11.71 6.62
N ALA A 54 5.71 -11.46 7.29
CA ALA A 54 5.69 -11.18 8.73
C ALA A 54 6.12 -12.37 9.59
N GLY A 55 5.64 -13.57 9.30
CA GLY A 55 6.03 -14.78 10.03
C GLY A 55 7.52 -15.10 9.89
N PRO A 56 8.09 -15.16 8.68
CA PRO A 56 9.53 -15.29 8.47
C PRO A 56 10.37 -14.22 9.18
N PHE A 57 9.92 -12.97 9.17
CA PHE A 57 10.59 -11.87 9.88
C PHE A 57 10.56 -12.10 11.41
N ALA A 58 9.38 -12.39 11.97
CA ALA A 58 9.23 -12.62 13.41
C ALA A 58 10.12 -13.76 13.93
N ARG A 59 10.30 -14.84 13.16
CA ARG A 59 11.20 -15.95 13.52
C ARG A 59 12.68 -15.57 13.62
N LYS A 60 13.10 -14.44 13.06
CA LYS A 60 14.46 -13.91 13.26
C LYS A 60 14.64 -13.25 14.61
N PHE A 61 13.55 -12.87 15.26
CA PHE A 61 13.54 -12.17 16.53
C PHE A 61 12.57 -12.86 17.52
N PRO A 62 12.91 -14.11 17.96
CA PRO A 62 11.99 -14.93 18.75
C PRO A 62 11.68 -14.35 20.15
N ASP A 63 12.52 -13.45 20.66
CA ASP A 63 12.29 -12.75 21.92
C ASP A 63 11.35 -11.54 21.79
N ALA A 64 11.00 -11.16 20.56
CA ALA A 64 10.04 -10.10 20.30
C ALA A 64 8.60 -10.62 20.40
N GLU A 65 7.72 -9.82 20.98
CA GLU A 65 6.30 -10.08 20.93
C GLU A 65 5.76 -9.76 19.54
N PHE A 66 5.12 -10.74 18.90
CA PHE A 66 4.55 -10.59 17.57
C PHE A 66 3.03 -10.48 17.66
N TYR A 67 2.51 -9.34 17.20
CA TYR A 67 1.10 -9.01 17.18
C TYR A 67 0.56 -8.94 15.76
N VAL A 68 -0.63 -9.51 15.56
CA VAL A 68 -1.35 -9.48 14.28
C VAL A 68 -2.79 -9.04 14.52
N THR A 69 -3.41 -8.40 13.53
CA THR A 69 -4.85 -8.12 13.59
C THR A 69 -5.63 -9.42 13.60
N ASP A 70 -6.82 -9.41 14.24
CA ASP A 70 -7.69 -10.58 14.32
C ASP A 70 -8.10 -11.06 12.91
N ARG A 71 -8.25 -12.39 12.78
CA ARG A 71 -8.75 -13.05 11.57
C ARG A 71 -7.96 -12.74 10.30
N GLN A 72 -6.67 -12.99 10.33
CA GLN A 72 -5.74 -12.83 9.20
C GLN A 72 -6.15 -13.61 7.94
N TYR A 73 -6.92 -14.68 8.08
CA TYR A 73 -7.57 -15.38 6.98
C TYR A 73 -9.07 -15.51 7.25
N SER A 74 -9.88 -14.84 6.46
CA SER A 74 -11.34 -14.74 6.67
C SER A 74 -12.19 -15.26 5.50
N PHE A 75 -11.59 -15.71 4.40
CA PHE A 75 -12.33 -16.18 3.22
C PHE A 75 -11.78 -17.51 2.69
N PRO A 76 -12.65 -18.49 2.39
CA PRO A 76 -14.10 -18.58 2.67
C PRO A 76 -14.40 -18.93 4.12
N VAL A 77 -13.40 -19.35 4.89
CA VAL A 77 -13.50 -19.68 6.31
C VAL A 77 -12.27 -19.15 7.07
N SER A 78 -12.47 -18.73 8.31
CA SER A 78 -11.35 -18.30 9.17
C SER A 78 -10.47 -19.50 9.51
N LEU A 79 -9.18 -19.42 9.18
CA LEU A 79 -8.18 -20.41 9.53
C LEU A 79 -7.32 -19.92 10.71
N PRO A 80 -6.79 -20.86 11.55
CA PRO A 80 -5.84 -20.49 12.59
C PRO A 80 -4.57 -19.83 12.00
N ASP A 81 -4.02 -18.85 12.70
CA ASP A 81 -2.83 -18.08 12.28
C ASP A 81 -1.61 -18.94 11.96
N ARG A 82 -1.46 -20.07 12.67
CA ARG A 82 -0.40 -21.05 12.41
C ARG A 82 -0.41 -21.62 10.98
N THR A 83 -1.58 -21.66 10.34
CA THR A 83 -1.69 -22.13 8.93
C THR A 83 -1.14 -21.15 7.93
N LEU A 84 -0.97 -19.89 8.34
CA LEU A 84 -0.36 -18.80 7.57
C LEU A 84 1.16 -18.71 7.76
N GLY A 85 1.75 -19.67 8.50
CA GLY A 85 3.18 -19.67 8.78
C GLY A 85 3.59 -18.70 9.88
N PHE A 86 2.66 -18.21 10.69
CA PHE A 86 2.97 -17.39 11.86
C PHE A 86 3.55 -18.24 12.99
N PRO A 87 4.45 -17.69 13.83
CA PRO A 87 5.00 -18.37 14.99
C PRO A 87 3.90 -18.74 16.01
N SER A 88 4.17 -19.77 16.83
CA SER A 88 3.22 -20.22 17.86
C SER A 88 2.98 -19.19 18.99
N TRP A 89 3.86 -18.22 19.16
CA TRP A 89 3.75 -17.12 20.13
C TRP A 89 3.06 -15.88 19.58
N THR A 90 2.49 -15.94 18.37
CA THR A 90 1.68 -14.86 17.79
C THR A 90 0.54 -14.48 18.72
N LYS A 91 0.37 -13.18 18.94
CA LYS A 91 -0.68 -12.61 19.80
C LYS A 91 -1.68 -11.80 18.98
N PRO A 92 -2.96 -11.81 19.32
CA PRO A 92 -3.91 -10.89 18.73
C PRO A 92 -3.61 -9.46 19.16
N LEU A 93 -3.66 -8.53 18.21
CA LEU A 93 -3.56 -7.10 18.48
C LEU A 93 -4.88 -6.63 19.11
N PRO A 94 -4.87 -5.94 20.28
CA PRO A 94 -6.06 -5.30 20.82
C PRO A 94 -6.69 -4.34 19.79
N VAL A 95 -8.01 -4.25 19.76
CA VAL A 95 -8.73 -3.42 18.76
C VAL A 95 -8.41 -1.93 18.93
N SER A 96 -8.18 -1.50 20.16
CA SER A 96 -7.88 -0.10 20.50
C SER A 96 -6.98 -0.03 21.73
N SER A 97 -6.16 1.00 21.81
CA SER A 97 -5.36 1.32 23.01
C SER A 97 -6.19 1.78 24.21
N SER A 98 -7.45 2.10 24.01
CA SER A 98 -8.38 2.38 25.11
C SER A 98 -8.83 1.13 25.88
N ASN A 99 -8.55 -0.07 25.38
CA ASN A 99 -8.86 -1.32 26.04
C ASN A 99 -7.87 -1.62 27.18
N GLN A 100 -8.34 -2.27 28.25
CA GLN A 100 -7.54 -2.58 29.44
C GLN A 100 -6.33 -3.49 29.18
N ASP A 101 -6.35 -4.24 28.07
CA ASP A 101 -5.31 -5.21 27.67
C ASP A 101 -4.25 -4.60 26.74
N THR A 102 -4.09 -3.28 26.76
CA THR A 102 -3.09 -2.61 25.91
C THR A 102 -1.68 -3.06 26.33
N PRO A 103 -0.85 -3.55 25.39
CA PRO A 103 0.53 -3.92 25.67
C PRO A 103 1.37 -2.74 26.19
N LEU A 104 2.56 -3.07 26.72
CA LEU A 104 3.45 -2.09 27.40
C LEU A 104 3.92 -0.90 26.55
N TRP A 105 3.67 -0.89 25.23
CA TRP A 105 3.91 0.30 24.41
C TRP A 105 2.89 1.43 24.62
N GLY A 106 1.80 1.20 25.36
CA GLY A 106 0.71 2.16 25.54
C GLY A 106 1.12 3.49 26.18
N GLY A 107 2.25 3.54 26.88
CA GLY A 107 2.87 4.78 27.35
C GLY A 107 3.23 5.72 26.19
N GLU A 108 3.82 5.19 25.12
CA GLU A 108 4.31 5.95 23.96
C GLU A 108 3.37 5.94 22.75
N PHE A 109 2.52 4.94 22.60
CA PHE A 109 1.64 4.79 21.45
C PHE A 109 0.16 4.73 21.85
N GLU A 110 -0.65 5.26 20.96
CA GLU A 110 -2.06 4.91 20.84
C GLU A 110 -2.28 4.18 19.51
N HIS A 111 -3.26 3.28 19.47
CA HIS A 111 -3.62 2.58 18.24
C HIS A 111 -5.11 2.35 18.14
N GLU A 112 -5.59 2.24 16.89
CA GLU A 112 -6.98 1.92 16.56
C GLU A 112 -7.01 1.02 15.33
N VAL A 113 -7.72 -0.10 15.42
CA VAL A 113 -7.87 -1.06 14.32
C VAL A 113 -9.10 -0.72 13.50
N LEU A 114 -8.89 -0.42 12.22
CA LEU A 114 -9.97 -0.40 11.24
C LEU A 114 -10.40 -1.82 10.92
N THR A 115 -11.67 -2.12 11.02
CA THR A 115 -12.25 -3.41 10.61
C THR A 115 -13.47 -3.17 9.75
N VAL A 116 -13.43 -3.61 8.51
CA VAL A 116 -14.56 -3.54 7.58
C VAL A 116 -14.89 -4.91 6.96
N LYS A 117 -16.15 -5.08 6.57
CA LYS A 117 -16.66 -6.32 5.97
C LYS A 117 -17.26 -6.00 4.61
N PRO A 118 -16.44 -5.90 3.56
CA PRO A 118 -16.89 -5.47 2.23
C PRO A 118 -17.78 -6.49 1.51
N GLY A 119 -17.89 -7.72 2.01
CA GLY A 119 -18.72 -8.77 1.44
C GLY A 119 -18.87 -9.96 2.38
N ILE A 120 -19.67 -10.94 1.97
CA ILE A 120 -19.93 -12.15 2.76
C ILE A 120 -18.61 -12.93 2.92
N GLY A 121 -18.23 -13.24 4.17
CA GLY A 121 -17.06 -14.02 4.51
C GLY A 121 -15.73 -13.30 4.28
N SER A 122 -15.75 -12.03 3.84
CA SER A 122 -14.55 -11.22 3.68
C SER A 122 -14.40 -10.21 4.82
N MET A 123 -13.15 -9.92 5.18
CA MET A 123 -12.80 -8.92 6.16
C MET A 123 -11.52 -8.21 5.71
N TYR A 124 -11.50 -6.91 5.87
CA TYR A 124 -10.29 -6.11 5.71
C TYR A 124 -10.00 -5.38 7.02
N GLN A 125 -8.73 -5.37 7.40
CA GLN A 125 -8.25 -4.68 8.59
C GLN A 125 -6.99 -3.89 8.25
N ASP A 126 -6.87 -2.72 8.87
CA ASP A 126 -5.69 -1.87 8.88
C ASP A 126 -5.56 -1.22 10.26
N VAL A 127 -4.38 -0.79 10.64
CA VAL A 127 -4.13 -0.27 11.99
C VAL A 127 -3.44 1.07 11.92
N ALA A 128 -4.00 2.07 12.55
CA ALA A 128 -3.32 3.32 12.84
C ALA A 128 -2.57 3.23 14.16
N PHE A 129 -1.30 3.62 14.18
CA PHE A 129 -0.47 3.79 15.37
C PHE A 129 -0.04 5.24 15.49
N PHE A 130 -0.36 5.87 16.61
CA PHE A 130 0.09 7.24 16.91
C PHE A 130 1.21 7.21 17.92
N HIS A 131 2.41 7.60 17.50
CA HIS A 131 3.56 7.75 18.39
C HIS A 131 3.55 9.13 19.01
N LYS A 132 3.11 9.20 20.29
CA LYS A 132 2.92 10.45 21.04
C LYS A 132 4.18 11.31 21.12
N PRO A 133 5.38 10.77 21.45
CA PRO A 133 6.58 11.60 21.61
C PRO A 133 7.04 12.35 20.35
N THR A 134 6.70 11.86 19.16
CA THR A 134 7.08 12.50 17.89
C THR A 134 5.88 13.06 17.12
N GLU A 135 4.68 13.00 17.72
CA GLU A 135 3.44 13.42 17.08
C GLU A 135 3.28 12.84 15.66
N THR A 136 3.60 11.54 15.53
CA THR A 136 3.63 10.85 14.23
C THR A 136 2.57 9.76 14.18
N LEU A 137 1.70 9.84 13.18
CA LEU A 137 0.79 8.76 12.81
C LEU A 137 1.50 7.79 11.86
N ILE A 138 1.36 6.49 12.11
CA ILE A 138 1.86 5.42 11.25
C ILE A 138 0.66 4.63 10.76
N VAL A 139 0.55 4.43 9.45
CA VAL A 139 -0.54 3.68 8.80
C VAL A 139 0.02 2.70 7.78
N CYS A 140 -0.75 1.68 7.42
CA CYS A 140 -0.35 0.70 6.40
C CYS A 140 -0.91 1.10 5.02
N ASP A 141 -2.07 0.56 4.66
CA ASP A 141 -2.68 0.76 3.34
C ASP A 141 -3.79 1.83 3.36
N ALA A 142 -4.12 2.32 4.55
CA ALA A 142 -5.21 3.26 4.77
C ALA A 142 -4.94 4.66 4.19
N LEU A 143 -3.69 4.99 3.90
CA LEU A 143 -3.30 6.26 3.30
C LEU A 143 -1.96 6.12 2.59
N LEU A 144 -1.81 6.82 1.47
CA LEU A 144 -0.56 6.98 0.73
C LEU A 144 -0.53 8.34 0.04
N ALA A 145 0.63 8.73 -0.47
CA ALA A 145 0.78 9.85 -1.41
C ALA A 145 1.85 9.49 -2.44
N THR A 146 1.77 10.13 -3.59
CA THR A 146 2.68 9.90 -4.71
C THR A 146 3.29 11.20 -5.18
N THR A 147 4.61 11.30 -5.19
CA THR A 147 5.34 12.43 -5.74
C THR A 147 5.82 12.16 -7.16
N ALA A 148 6.13 13.24 -7.90
CA ALA A 148 6.65 13.14 -9.27
C ALA A 148 8.00 12.43 -9.34
N GLU A 149 8.81 12.56 -8.31
CA GLU A 149 10.10 11.90 -8.19
C GLU A 149 9.97 10.54 -7.48
N PRO A 150 10.72 9.51 -7.92
CA PRO A 150 10.78 8.26 -7.19
C PRO A 150 11.34 8.46 -5.78
N PRO A 151 10.88 7.70 -4.77
CA PRO A 151 11.41 7.77 -3.42
C PRO A 151 12.93 7.57 -3.39
N PRO A 152 13.67 8.24 -2.48
CA PRO A 152 15.12 8.13 -2.39
C PRO A 152 15.64 6.70 -2.33
N LEU A 153 14.93 5.81 -1.67
CA LEU A 153 15.26 4.39 -1.59
C LEU A 153 15.43 3.74 -2.98
N LEU A 154 14.56 4.10 -3.94
CA LEU A 154 14.60 3.54 -5.29
C LEU A 154 15.72 4.13 -6.16
N THR A 155 16.30 5.26 -5.75
CA THR A 155 17.33 5.95 -6.54
C THR A 155 18.73 5.78 -5.97
N GLN A 156 18.88 5.34 -4.73
CA GLN A 156 20.16 5.17 -4.04
C GLN A 156 20.78 3.79 -4.25
N GLU A 157 19.93 2.76 -4.39
CA GLU A 157 20.40 1.38 -4.53
C GLU A 157 20.40 0.93 -6.00
N PRO A 158 21.53 0.45 -6.54
CA PRO A 158 21.63 0.07 -7.96
C PRO A 158 20.58 -0.96 -8.42
N GLU A 159 20.23 -1.91 -7.57
CA GLU A 159 19.24 -2.93 -7.92
C GLU A 159 17.82 -2.35 -8.04
N TYR A 160 17.47 -1.33 -7.24
CA TYR A 160 16.19 -0.66 -7.34
C TYR A 160 16.14 0.29 -8.55
N VAL A 161 17.28 0.92 -8.88
CA VAL A 161 17.40 1.71 -10.12
C VAL A 161 17.14 0.82 -11.34
N LYS A 162 17.64 -0.42 -11.36
CA LYS A 162 17.33 -1.38 -12.45
C LYS A 162 15.81 -1.60 -12.61
N ALA A 163 15.06 -1.66 -11.52
CA ALA A 163 13.60 -1.78 -11.59
C ALA A 163 12.95 -0.55 -12.23
N LEU A 164 13.41 0.65 -11.90
CA LEU A 164 12.95 1.88 -12.56
C LEU A 164 13.23 1.86 -14.07
N LEU A 165 14.47 1.51 -14.46
CA LEU A 165 14.88 1.45 -15.87
C LEU A 165 14.14 0.33 -16.63
N PHE A 166 13.87 -0.80 -15.98
CA PHE A 166 13.03 -1.85 -16.55
C PHE A 166 11.66 -1.34 -16.96
N HIS A 167 10.99 -0.60 -16.07
CA HIS A 167 9.67 -0.04 -16.38
C HIS A 167 9.71 1.16 -17.33
N ALA A 168 10.86 1.80 -17.49
CA ALA A 168 11.01 2.92 -18.42
C ALA A 168 11.08 2.50 -19.90
N ARG A 169 11.27 1.20 -20.20
CA ARG A 169 11.40 0.69 -21.59
C ARG A 169 10.10 0.82 -22.38
N ASP A 170 10.22 1.16 -23.65
CA ASP A 170 9.11 1.15 -24.61
C ASP A 170 9.05 -0.13 -25.45
N SER A 171 10.13 -0.93 -25.43
CA SER A 171 10.18 -2.24 -26.08
C SER A 171 10.92 -3.28 -25.24
N PRO A 172 10.70 -4.59 -25.46
CA PRO A 172 11.34 -5.65 -24.68
C PRO A 172 12.88 -5.65 -24.73
N THR A 173 13.46 -5.22 -25.84
CA THR A 173 14.91 -5.24 -26.10
C THR A 173 15.57 -3.86 -25.93
N GLU A 174 14.84 -2.85 -25.50
CA GLU A 174 15.37 -1.51 -25.32
C GLU A 174 16.34 -1.48 -24.13
N ILE A 175 17.52 -0.88 -24.36
CA ILE A 175 18.49 -0.58 -23.32
C ILE A 175 18.30 0.88 -22.93
N VAL A 176 17.67 1.11 -21.78
CA VAL A 176 17.41 2.45 -21.25
C VAL A 176 18.65 2.95 -20.53
N GLN A 177 19.16 4.12 -20.92
CA GLN A 177 20.22 4.79 -20.21
C GLN A 177 19.70 5.35 -18.86
N ASP A 178 20.53 5.25 -17.83
CA ASP A 178 20.18 5.77 -16.51
C ASP A 178 20.26 7.30 -16.50
N THR A 179 19.12 7.92 -16.62
CA THR A 179 18.93 9.38 -16.52
C THR A 179 17.81 9.69 -15.54
N PRO A 180 17.75 10.90 -14.96
CA PRO A 180 16.64 11.32 -14.12
C PRO A 180 15.27 11.17 -14.82
N GLU A 181 15.21 11.47 -16.12
CA GLU A 181 13.99 11.35 -16.93
C GLU A 181 13.55 9.90 -17.08
N ALA A 182 14.49 8.98 -17.35
CA ALA A 182 14.21 7.55 -17.42
C ALA A 182 13.73 7.00 -16.08
N ARG A 183 14.36 7.41 -14.98
CA ARG A 183 13.93 7.02 -13.63
C ARG A 183 12.51 7.51 -13.33
N ARG A 184 12.18 8.77 -13.64
CA ARG A 184 10.81 9.31 -13.50
C ARG A 184 9.80 8.57 -14.37
N LYS A 185 10.17 8.27 -15.62
CA LYS A 185 9.32 7.49 -16.53
C LYS A 185 9.01 6.11 -15.96
N GLY A 186 10.01 5.39 -15.49
CA GLY A 186 9.81 4.09 -14.83
C GLY A 186 8.96 4.19 -13.57
N TRP A 187 9.20 5.23 -12.76
CA TRP A 187 8.42 5.49 -11.57
C TRP A 187 6.93 5.70 -11.87
N ARG A 188 6.59 6.58 -12.83
CA ARG A 188 5.20 6.80 -13.25
C ARG A 188 4.50 5.49 -13.60
N ARG A 189 5.16 4.65 -14.40
CA ARG A 189 4.61 3.37 -14.83
C ARG A 189 4.41 2.38 -13.69
N ILE A 190 5.37 2.31 -12.76
CA ILE A 190 5.22 1.50 -11.54
C ILE A 190 3.99 1.97 -10.74
N VAL A 191 3.84 3.27 -10.52
CA VAL A 191 2.70 3.83 -9.79
C VAL A 191 1.38 3.51 -10.49
N LEU A 192 1.28 3.68 -11.81
CA LEU A 192 0.06 3.40 -12.55
C LEU A 192 -0.31 1.90 -12.51
N LEU A 193 0.68 1.01 -12.67
CA LEU A 193 0.45 -0.43 -12.55
C LEU A 193 0.06 -0.84 -11.13
N PHE A 194 0.71 -0.27 -10.13
CA PHE A 194 0.41 -0.56 -8.73
C PHE A 194 -1.01 -0.14 -8.34
N ASN A 195 -1.51 0.99 -8.85
CA ASN A 195 -2.82 1.51 -8.47
C ASN A 195 -3.98 0.99 -9.32
N PHE A 196 -3.76 0.75 -10.61
CA PHE A 196 -4.82 0.39 -11.53
C PHE A 196 -4.75 -1.06 -12.03
N PHE A 197 -3.65 -1.78 -11.76
CA PHE A 197 -3.31 -3.11 -12.30
C PHE A 197 -3.22 -3.12 -13.83
N ILE A 198 -4.24 -2.65 -14.53
CA ILE A 198 -4.33 -2.57 -15.98
C ILE A 198 -4.83 -1.16 -16.35
N PRO A 199 -3.93 -0.17 -16.48
CA PRO A 199 -4.26 1.22 -16.77
C PRO A 199 -4.58 1.40 -18.27
N LEU A 200 -5.83 1.18 -18.67
CA LEU A 200 -6.24 1.14 -20.09
C LEU A 200 -6.26 2.50 -20.79
N HIS A 201 -6.22 3.62 -20.06
CA HIS A 201 -6.00 4.94 -20.67
C HIS A 201 -4.56 5.11 -21.10
N SER A 202 -3.64 4.83 -20.20
CA SER A 202 -2.21 5.10 -20.38
C SER A 202 -1.44 3.98 -21.07
N ALA A 203 -1.98 2.74 -21.12
CA ALA A 203 -1.34 1.61 -21.75
C ALA A 203 -2.31 0.72 -22.52
N ASN A 204 -1.83 0.18 -23.66
CA ASN A 204 -2.46 -0.97 -24.30
C ASN A 204 -1.88 -2.24 -23.70
N VAL A 205 -2.75 -3.20 -23.33
CA VAL A 205 -2.33 -4.44 -22.69
C VAL A 205 -2.52 -5.60 -23.65
N ASP A 206 -1.44 -6.31 -23.91
CA ASP A 206 -1.44 -7.56 -24.68
C ASP A 206 -0.87 -8.68 -23.81
N LEU A 207 -1.75 -9.50 -23.23
CA LEU A 207 -1.39 -10.68 -22.45
C LEU A 207 -1.26 -11.92 -23.33
N GLY A 208 -1.36 -11.78 -24.66
CA GLY A 208 -1.37 -12.87 -25.60
C GLY A 208 0.01 -13.44 -25.96
N ILE A 209 0.05 -14.12 -27.10
CA ILE A 209 1.23 -14.86 -27.55
C ILE A 209 2.38 -13.94 -27.96
N LYS A 210 2.10 -12.73 -28.48
CA LYS A 210 3.15 -11.81 -28.97
C LYS A 210 4.18 -11.43 -27.89
N PRO A 211 3.78 -10.97 -26.69
CA PRO A 211 4.73 -10.71 -25.63
C PRO A 211 5.53 -11.95 -25.19
N LEU A 212 4.92 -13.14 -25.26
CA LEU A 212 5.62 -14.41 -24.92
C LEU A 212 6.66 -14.77 -26.00
N LEU A 213 6.37 -14.54 -27.28
CA LEU A 213 7.32 -14.80 -28.37
C LEU A 213 8.48 -13.81 -28.41
N ALA A 214 8.31 -12.63 -27.79
CA ALA A 214 9.35 -11.62 -27.67
C ALA A 214 10.31 -11.84 -26.50
N LEU A 215 10.13 -12.91 -25.70
CA LEU A 215 11.00 -13.24 -24.58
C LEU A 215 12.44 -13.48 -25.07
N ASP A 216 13.39 -12.79 -24.46
CA ASP A 216 14.81 -13.03 -24.62
C ASP A 216 15.37 -13.57 -23.30
N PRO A 217 15.64 -14.89 -23.20
CA PRO A 217 16.13 -15.50 -21.97
C PRO A 217 17.54 -15.04 -21.57
N SER A 218 18.29 -14.44 -22.49
CA SER A 218 19.62 -13.85 -22.21
C SER A 218 19.54 -12.47 -21.58
N TYR A 219 18.35 -11.91 -21.46
CA TYR A 219 18.18 -10.52 -20.99
C TYR A 219 18.43 -10.41 -19.50
N GLU A 220 19.30 -9.48 -19.11
CA GLU A 220 19.75 -9.28 -17.70
C GLU A 220 18.64 -8.88 -16.71
N PHE A 221 17.48 -8.44 -17.21
CA PHE A 221 16.44 -7.81 -16.41
C PHE A 221 15.30 -8.77 -16.05
N GLY A 222 15.52 -9.99 -15.68
CA GLY A 222 14.46 -10.91 -15.26
C GLY A 222 13.29 -10.99 -16.27
N TRP A 223 12.22 -11.70 -16.01
CA TRP A 223 11.06 -11.87 -16.89
C TRP A 223 11.37 -12.15 -18.36
N GLY A 224 12.64 -12.40 -18.73
CA GLY A 224 13.08 -12.69 -20.10
C GLY A 224 12.64 -11.67 -21.14
N GLY A 225 12.48 -10.40 -20.78
CA GLY A 225 12.00 -9.36 -21.69
C GLY A 225 10.48 -9.35 -21.90
N TRP A 226 9.71 -10.15 -21.17
CA TRP A 226 8.24 -10.13 -21.25
C TRP A 226 7.69 -8.74 -20.90
N MET A 227 6.93 -8.16 -21.84
CA MET A 227 6.42 -6.81 -21.72
C MET A 227 5.01 -6.74 -22.30
N PRO A 228 3.98 -6.97 -21.46
CA PRO A 228 2.59 -6.99 -21.89
C PRO A 228 1.99 -5.59 -22.07
N PHE A 229 2.71 -4.53 -21.72
CA PHE A 229 2.23 -3.16 -21.75
C PHE A 229 2.92 -2.38 -22.86
N SER A 230 2.12 -1.71 -23.72
CA SER A 230 2.61 -0.71 -24.68
C SER A 230 2.07 0.65 -24.25
N TRP A 231 2.94 1.51 -23.74
CA TRP A 231 2.58 2.79 -23.15
C TRP A 231 2.30 3.87 -24.19
N THR A 232 1.34 4.72 -23.91
CA THR A 232 1.04 5.93 -24.68
C THR A 232 1.61 7.13 -23.92
N PRO A 233 2.70 7.77 -24.39
CA PRO A 233 3.48 8.73 -23.59
C PRO A 233 2.66 9.88 -23.00
N GLU A 234 1.79 10.51 -23.79
CA GLU A 234 0.97 11.64 -23.33
C GLU A 234 -0.07 11.18 -22.31
N ALA A 235 -0.74 10.06 -22.56
CA ALA A 235 -1.73 9.50 -21.67
C ALA A 235 -1.12 8.96 -20.36
N GLU A 236 0.10 8.42 -20.43
CA GLU A 236 0.87 7.99 -19.24
C GLU A 236 1.12 9.17 -18.29
N ILE A 237 1.54 10.32 -18.83
CA ILE A 237 1.80 11.53 -18.05
C ILE A 237 0.48 12.05 -17.45
N GLU A 238 -0.56 12.14 -18.27
CA GLU A 238 -1.87 12.63 -17.85
C GLU A 238 -2.48 11.78 -16.71
N SER A 239 -2.44 10.45 -16.86
CA SER A 239 -2.92 9.53 -15.81
C SER A 239 -2.14 9.67 -14.51
N PHE A 240 -0.83 9.81 -14.61
CA PHE A 240 0.03 9.97 -13.45
C PHE A 240 -0.20 11.31 -12.76
N ASP A 241 -0.29 12.40 -13.50
CA ASP A 241 -0.52 13.74 -12.95
C ASP A 241 -1.89 13.84 -12.25
N ALA A 242 -2.92 13.24 -12.86
CA ALA A 242 -4.24 13.15 -12.26
C ALA A 242 -4.22 12.37 -10.94
N TYR A 243 -3.55 11.20 -10.92
CA TYR A 243 -3.48 10.36 -9.74
C TYR A 243 -2.59 10.94 -8.64
N SER A 244 -1.41 11.44 -8.98
CA SER A 244 -0.47 12.00 -8.00
C SER A 244 -0.97 13.31 -7.40
N ALA A 245 -1.76 14.07 -8.17
CA ALA A 245 -2.38 15.33 -7.76
C ALA A 245 -1.41 16.25 -6.98
N GLY A 246 -0.13 16.30 -7.43
CA GLY A 246 0.91 17.08 -6.77
C GLY A 246 1.36 16.56 -5.40
N GLY A 247 1.13 15.29 -5.10
CA GLY A 247 1.50 14.66 -3.83
C GLY A 247 0.40 14.72 -2.76
N LEU A 248 -0.84 14.96 -3.15
CA LEU A 248 -1.96 14.92 -2.20
C LEU A 248 -2.15 13.50 -1.62
N PRO A 249 -2.47 13.40 -0.33
CA PRO A 249 -2.78 12.12 0.28
C PRO A 249 -4.05 11.52 -0.31
N THR A 250 -4.03 10.23 -0.54
CA THR A 250 -5.17 9.44 -1.03
C THR A 250 -5.17 8.06 -0.39
N VAL A 251 -6.22 7.30 -0.63
CA VAL A 251 -6.29 5.86 -0.33
C VAL A 251 -6.05 5.08 -1.61
N TYR A 252 -5.38 3.94 -1.50
CA TYR A 252 -5.15 3.03 -2.60
C TYR A 252 -6.45 2.65 -3.32
N THR A 253 -6.50 2.66 -4.64
CA THR A 253 -7.76 2.57 -5.39
C THR A 253 -8.60 1.33 -5.07
N ILE A 254 -7.97 0.15 -4.97
CA ILE A 254 -8.68 -1.07 -4.58
C ILE A 254 -9.18 -1.00 -3.13
N VAL A 255 -8.42 -0.34 -2.25
CA VAL A 255 -8.80 -0.16 -0.85
C VAL A 255 -9.96 0.83 -0.74
N GLN A 256 -10.06 1.86 -1.58
CA GLN A 256 -11.24 2.73 -1.63
C GLN A 256 -12.53 1.94 -1.88
N ILE A 257 -12.48 0.98 -2.83
CA ILE A 257 -13.62 0.08 -3.10
C ILE A 257 -13.97 -0.73 -1.85
N ILE A 258 -12.97 -1.29 -1.18
CA ILE A 258 -13.15 -2.09 0.04
C ILE A 258 -13.76 -1.25 1.16
N LEU A 259 -13.22 -0.06 1.40
CA LEU A 259 -13.59 0.82 2.52
C LEU A 259 -14.96 1.48 2.37
N SER A 260 -15.49 1.55 1.18
CA SER A 260 -16.77 2.23 0.92
C SER A 260 -17.93 1.27 0.65
N ARG A 261 -17.64 -0.02 0.47
CA ARG A 261 -18.63 -1.01 0.06
C ARG A 261 -19.60 -1.38 1.19
N GLY A 262 -20.88 -1.36 0.91
CA GLY A 262 -21.92 -1.72 1.88
C GLY A 262 -21.84 -0.86 3.15
N ASN A 263 -21.76 -1.50 4.32
CA ASN A 263 -21.63 -0.81 5.61
C ASN A 263 -20.17 -0.46 5.95
N SER A 264 -19.22 -0.79 5.08
CA SER A 264 -17.79 -0.49 5.32
C SER A 264 -17.53 1.01 5.40
N GLY A 265 -18.29 1.81 4.64
CA GLY A 265 -18.14 3.27 4.66
C GLY A 265 -18.40 3.87 6.03
N GLU A 266 -19.44 3.44 6.73
CA GLU A 266 -19.76 3.90 8.09
C GLU A 266 -18.64 3.52 9.07
N ALA A 267 -18.25 2.24 9.10
CA ALA A 267 -17.17 1.76 9.96
C ALA A 267 -15.82 2.47 9.67
N THR A 268 -15.55 2.76 8.39
CA THR A 268 -14.36 3.53 8.00
C THR A 268 -14.41 4.94 8.57
N LEU A 269 -15.54 5.63 8.43
CA LEU A 269 -15.67 7.01 8.93
C LEU A 269 -15.63 7.07 10.46
N GLU A 270 -16.19 6.12 11.17
CA GLU A 270 -16.07 6.00 12.62
C GLU A 270 -14.60 5.85 13.06
N TRP A 271 -13.83 5.00 12.35
CA TRP A 271 -12.40 4.86 12.60
C TRP A 271 -11.63 6.14 12.31
N VAL A 272 -11.91 6.81 11.19
CA VAL A 272 -11.31 8.11 10.84
C VAL A 272 -11.60 9.15 11.92
N ASP A 273 -12.83 9.18 12.44
CA ASP A 273 -13.26 10.11 13.46
C ASP A 273 -12.54 9.90 14.81
N LYS A 274 -12.14 8.67 15.12
CA LYS A 274 -11.30 8.36 16.29
C LYS A 274 -9.85 8.78 16.04
N VAL A 275 -9.26 8.37 14.91
CA VAL A 275 -7.86 8.65 14.58
C VAL A 275 -7.58 10.15 14.48
N LYS A 276 -8.49 10.94 13.90
CA LYS A 276 -8.33 12.40 13.79
C LYS A 276 -8.35 13.15 15.14
N GLN A 277 -8.70 12.49 16.25
CA GLN A 277 -8.60 13.10 17.57
C GLN A 277 -7.15 13.18 18.07
N TRP A 278 -6.25 12.37 17.52
CA TRP A 278 -4.84 12.41 17.89
C TRP A 278 -4.15 13.63 17.28
N PRO A 279 -3.30 14.33 18.04
CA PRO A 279 -2.66 15.58 17.61
C PRO A 279 -1.40 15.34 16.78
N PHE A 280 -1.46 14.48 15.77
CA PHE A 280 -0.30 14.22 14.91
C PHE A 280 -0.05 15.39 13.94
N LYS A 281 1.22 15.57 13.59
CA LYS A 281 1.71 16.57 12.64
C LYS A 281 2.35 15.96 11.41
N ARG A 282 2.47 14.63 11.42
CA ARG A 282 3.16 13.87 10.37
C ARG A 282 2.56 12.48 10.27
N VAL A 283 2.49 11.96 9.05
CA VAL A 283 2.05 10.59 8.76
C VAL A 283 3.17 9.83 8.07
N ILE A 284 3.38 8.59 8.47
CA ILE A 284 4.28 7.63 7.80
C ILE A 284 3.44 6.48 7.27
N PRO A 285 3.09 6.45 5.99
CA PRO A 285 2.45 5.30 5.36
C PRO A 285 3.48 4.18 5.09
N ALA A 286 3.00 2.95 4.90
CA ALA A 286 3.87 1.83 4.56
C ALA A 286 4.34 1.87 3.09
N HIS A 287 3.63 2.59 2.23
CA HIS A 287 3.84 2.63 0.78
C HIS A 287 4.07 4.05 0.26
N LEU A 288 4.84 4.12 -0.83
CA LEU A 288 5.12 5.30 -1.65
C LEU A 288 5.84 6.41 -0.88
N ASP A 289 5.30 7.63 -0.86
CA ASP A 289 6.00 8.77 -0.26
C ASP A 289 5.87 8.80 1.28
N ALA A 290 6.96 9.06 1.96
CA ALA A 290 7.04 9.16 3.41
C ALA A 290 8.27 9.96 3.86
N PRO A 291 8.17 10.80 4.90
CA PRO A 291 6.99 11.13 5.68
C PRO A 291 6.13 12.20 5.02
N LEU A 292 4.82 12.18 5.27
CA LEU A 292 3.89 13.22 4.84
C LEU A 292 3.68 14.24 5.97
N ASN A 293 3.89 15.52 5.69
CA ASN A 293 3.67 16.60 6.67
C ASN A 293 2.20 17.05 6.64
N ILE A 294 1.34 16.19 7.13
CA ILE A 294 -0.11 16.42 7.21
C ILE A 294 -0.62 16.16 8.62
N GLY A 295 -1.69 16.85 8.98
CA GLY A 295 -2.36 16.72 10.27
C GLY A 295 -3.69 15.97 10.20
N PRO A 296 -4.46 15.98 11.31
CA PRO A 296 -5.74 15.28 11.41
C PRO A 296 -6.79 15.75 10.40
N LYS A 297 -6.72 17.01 9.98
CA LYS A 297 -7.66 17.59 9.00
C LYS A 297 -7.45 16.98 7.63
N GLU A 298 -6.24 17.08 7.09
CA GLU A 298 -5.87 16.53 5.76
C GLU A 298 -6.05 15.01 5.73
N PHE A 299 -5.67 14.32 6.81
CA PHE A 299 -5.96 12.89 6.97
C PHE A 299 -7.46 12.59 6.83
N SER A 300 -8.31 13.34 7.53
CA SER A 300 -9.76 13.15 7.46
C SER A 300 -10.33 13.46 6.07
N GLU A 301 -9.85 14.51 5.41
CA GLU A 301 -10.26 14.92 4.06
C GLU A 301 -9.94 13.85 3.00
N THR A 302 -8.89 13.04 3.21
CA THR A 302 -8.56 11.91 2.34
C THR A 302 -9.72 10.92 2.16
N TYR A 303 -10.64 10.86 3.12
CA TYR A 303 -11.81 9.97 3.09
C TYR A 303 -13.10 10.64 2.58
N ASP A 304 -12.98 11.80 1.94
CA ASP A 304 -14.13 12.50 1.36
C ASP A 304 -14.78 11.75 0.20
N PHE A 305 -14.06 10.79 -0.40
CA PHE A 305 -14.67 9.87 -1.37
C PHE A 305 -15.84 9.08 -0.77
N ILE A 306 -15.81 8.78 0.55
CA ILE A 306 -16.94 8.13 1.24
C ILE A 306 -18.03 9.15 1.58
N ARG A 307 -17.64 10.35 2.07
CA ARG A 307 -18.60 11.37 2.53
C ARG A 307 -19.30 12.09 1.39
N LYS A 308 -18.55 12.42 0.34
CA LYS A 308 -18.98 13.29 -0.76
C LYS A 308 -19.12 12.55 -2.09
N GLY A 309 -18.74 11.26 -2.15
CA GLY A 309 -18.70 10.47 -3.38
C GLY A 309 -17.63 10.91 -4.38
N LYS A 310 -16.67 11.74 -3.96
CA LYS A 310 -15.55 12.20 -4.80
C LYS A 310 -14.32 12.53 -3.95
N ASN A 311 -13.16 12.44 -4.57
CA ASN A 311 -11.89 12.81 -4.00
C ASN A 311 -11.27 13.97 -4.82
N GLU A 312 -10.29 14.67 -4.26
CA GLU A 312 -9.47 15.65 -5.01
C GLU A 312 -8.50 14.95 -5.97
N VAL A 313 -8.02 13.77 -5.60
CA VAL A 313 -7.26 12.89 -6.49
C VAL A 313 -8.21 12.34 -7.56
N ARG A 314 -7.81 12.46 -8.82
CA ARG A 314 -8.62 12.15 -9.99
C ARG A 314 -8.09 10.93 -10.71
N TYR A 315 -8.94 10.35 -11.54
CA TYR A 315 -8.60 9.17 -12.34
C TYR A 315 -9.09 9.37 -13.76
N CYS A 316 -8.31 8.89 -14.73
CA CYS A 316 -8.80 8.77 -16.09
C CYS A 316 -9.80 7.61 -16.18
N ASN A 317 -10.94 7.83 -16.84
CA ASN A 317 -12.05 6.85 -16.89
C ASN A 317 -11.60 5.44 -17.27
N ASP A 318 -10.76 5.33 -18.31
CA ASP A 318 -10.33 4.04 -18.83
C ASP A 318 -9.34 3.32 -17.89
N ASP A 319 -8.60 4.04 -17.02
CA ASP A 319 -7.67 3.43 -16.08
C ASP A 319 -8.39 2.69 -14.94
N VAL A 320 -9.60 3.11 -14.60
CA VAL A 320 -10.39 2.50 -13.53
C VAL A 320 -11.37 1.42 -13.98
N VAL A 321 -11.52 1.19 -15.28
CA VAL A 321 -12.48 0.23 -15.86
C VAL A 321 -12.31 -1.18 -15.29
N VAL A 322 -11.07 -1.64 -15.11
CA VAL A 322 -10.81 -2.99 -14.59
C VAL A 322 -11.24 -3.09 -13.13
N LEU A 323 -10.95 -2.06 -12.33
CA LEU A 323 -11.36 -2.00 -10.93
C LEU A 323 -12.88 -1.89 -10.78
N GLN A 324 -13.55 -1.11 -11.64
CA GLN A 324 -15.01 -1.02 -11.69
C GLN A 324 -15.64 -2.37 -12.01
N LYS A 325 -15.11 -3.10 -13.03
CA LYS A 325 -15.55 -4.45 -13.34
C LYS A 325 -15.30 -5.45 -12.22
N ALA A 326 -14.18 -5.32 -11.51
CA ALA A 326 -13.90 -6.12 -10.32
C ALA A 326 -14.89 -5.81 -9.17
N GLU A 327 -15.31 -4.56 -9.04
CA GLU A 327 -16.37 -4.18 -8.10
C GLU A 327 -17.72 -4.81 -8.45
N GLU A 328 -18.07 -4.87 -9.73
CA GLU A 328 -19.33 -5.46 -10.24
C GLU A 328 -19.30 -7.00 -10.27
N GLY A 329 -18.12 -7.61 -10.41
CA GLY A 329 -17.90 -9.04 -10.68
C GLY A 329 -17.73 -9.90 -9.41
N PRO A 330 -16.73 -10.79 -9.36
CA PRO A 330 -16.57 -11.79 -8.29
C PRO A 330 -16.29 -11.21 -6.90
N LEU A 331 -15.86 -9.96 -6.79
CA LEU A 331 -15.88 -9.24 -5.51
C LEU A 331 -17.32 -8.93 -5.06
N ASN A 332 -18.30 -9.14 -5.93
CA ASN A 332 -19.73 -8.92 -5.68
C ASN A 332 -20.41 -10.06 -4.91
N PHE A 333 -19.70 -10.70 -3.97
CA PHE A 333 -20.32 -11.62 -3.00
C PHE A 333 -21.21 -10.88 -1.98
N SER A 334 -21.42 -9.57 -2.12
CA SER A 334 -22.31 -8.83 -1.25
C SER A 334 -23.64 -8.54 -1.94
N VAL A 335 -24.72 -8.79 -1.23
CA VAL A 335 -26.09 -8.38 -1.56
C VAL A 335 -26.24 -6.85 -1.63
N TYR A 336 -25.21 -6.12 -1.22
CA TYR A 336 -25.19 -4.66 -1.16
C TYR A 336 -24.38 -4.09 -2.31
N LYS A 337 -25.07 -3.59 -3.34
CA LYS A 337 -24.44 -2.66 -4.30
C LYS A 337 -23.96 -1.44 -3.53
N SER A 338 -22.70 -1.04 -3.72
CA SER A 338 -22.25 0.27 -3.30
C SER A 338 -23.19 1.32 -3.92
N LYS A 339 -23.77 2.19 -3.10
CA LYS A 339 -24.63 3.29 -3.58
C LYS A 339 -23.80 4.38 -4.28
N LEU A 340 -22.50 4.27 -4.22
CA LEU A 340 -21.50 5.19 -4.76
C LEU A 340 -20.79 4.44 -5.87
N GLY A 341 -20.94 4.82 -7.10
CA GLY A 341 -20.02 4.48 -8.18
C GLY A 341 -18.69 5.18 -7.87
N LEU A 342 -17.79 4.49 -7.16
CA LEU A 342 -16.73 5.10 -6.39
C LEU A 342 -15.57 5.62 -7.20
N LEU A 343 -15.25 4.95 -8.25
CA LEU A 343 -14.18 5.36 -9.14
C LEU A 343 -14.82 6.02 -10.36
N GLN A 344 -15.41 7.19 -10.18
CA GLN A 344 -15.78 8.01 -11.33
C GLN A 344 -14.50 8.64 -11.88
N GLY A 345 -14.00 8.06 -12.96
CA GLY A 345 -12.99 8.68 -13.77
C GLY A 345 -13.55 9.93 -14.47
N GLU A 346 -12.70 10.89 -14.76
CA GLU A 346 -13.01 12.04 -15.62
C GLU A 346 -12.59 11.72 -17.07
N LYS A 347 -13.21 12.39 -18.03
CA LYS A 347 -12.71 12.36 -19.40
C LYS A 347 -11.34 13.01 -19.43
N CYS A 348 -10.32 12.21 -19.61
CA CYS A 348 -9.00 12.70 -19.91
C CYS A 348 -8.95 13.21 -21.37
N LEU A 349 -8.16 14.24 -21.61
CA LEU A 349 -8.19 15.01 -22.87
C LEU A 349 -7.61 14.26 -24.08
N VAL A 350 -6.77 13.26 -23.85
CA VAL A 350 -6.15 12.50 -24.95
C VAL A 350 -7.16 11.54 -25.57
N GLN A 351 -7.69 11.90 -26.73
CA GLN A 351 -8.46 10.96 -27.55
C GLN A 351 -7.49 9.92 -28.13
N LYS A 352 -7.67 8.63 -27.75
CA LYS A 352 -6.99 7.54 -28.46
C LYS A 352 -7.37 7.61 -29.94
N GLU A 353 -6.44 7.87 -30.83
CA GLU A 353 -6.63 7.54 -32.25
C GLU A 353 -6.86 6.02 -32.30
N LYS A 354 -8.05 5.61 -32.75
CA LYS A 354 -8.33 4.20 -33.00
C LYS A 354 -7.33 3.73 -34.06
N PRO A 355 -6.56 2.68 -33.82
CA PRO A 355 -5.75 2.10 -34.85
C PRO A 355 -6.64 1.71 -36.05
N LYS A 356 -6.31 2.20 -37.24
CA LYS A 356 -6.93 1.81 -38.50
C LYS A 356 -6.65 0.36 -38.83
#